data_cbc37d25942ca517dbf5d72b68c2831e
#
_entry.id   cbc37d25942ca517dbf5d72b68c2831e
#
_cell.length_a   1.000
_cell.length_b   1.000
_cell.length_c   1.000
_cell.angle_alpha   90.00
_cell.angle_beta   90.00
_cell.angle_gamma   90.00
#
_symmetry.space_group_name_H-M   'P 1'
#
loop_
_entity.id
_entity.type
_entity.pdbx_description
1 polymer ?
#
loop_
_entity_poly.entity_id
_entity_poly.type
_entity_poly.pdbx_seq_one_letter_code
_entity_poly.pdbx_strand_id
1 'polypeptide(L)'
;VLKTNNVDHHRTADFPALAAALHGKPGRTASMRDVLNAPAILLIGNDPTKQHPLLAWQIRTNVRLRRAKLYIVNSAPIKLRRQATAFGLLPVGTEAKTVAFLAGDDSLLDALVSNDTPRDAWIALREKVRAEQKLVIVFGSELRGHEVEKLVSFASTLTEAKLICLGDYANSRGASEMGLYPDLLPGYEPVAGAHGFHQEWGKLPAEKGLSLPEMLEAAKAGKLKALYVVGSNPVGRFGIDPFVLSRSFVVVQDMFLTETANIADVVLPAANSYEKSGSYTNTCGDLQLLKKAGEVSDTKSDFEMIVRIADAMGFDIHGLVPFGRGTHSDMGQSRGAQSGEADRHAVWLEAHNLEPKMTPFDPMAILDEVQRVVAGYDVSRANLLAGNDQHLEIAESGASAIQPPELIVPANDDLFSSGTLGRYSKTLNSVIENKSADVEVVAD
;
A
#
# COMPACT_ATOMS: atom_id res chain seq x y z
N VAL A 1 -17.61 -12.65 7.58
CA VAL A 1 -18.71 -11.86 8.14
C VAL A 1 -19.67 -11.44 7.04
N LEU A 2 -19.31 -10.53 6.14
CA LEU A 2 -20.19 -9.97 5.10
C LEU A 2 -20.41 -10.88 3.90
N LYS A 3 -19.64 -11.97 3.77
CA LYS A 3 -19.70 -12.94 2.66
C LYS A 3 -19.64 -12.28 1.29
N THR A 4 -18.74 -11.32 1.13
CA THR A 4 -18.51 -10.59 -0.11
C THR A 4 -17.01 -10.43 -0.35
N ASN A 5 -16.61 -10.47 -1.62
CA ASN A 5 -15.28 -10.10 -2.09
C ASN A 5 -15.27 -8.69 -2.70
N ASN A 6 -16.34 -7.89 -2.53
CA ASN A 6 -16.37 -6.49 -2.92
C ASN A 6 -15.51 -5.68 -1.93
N VAL A 7 -14.20 -5.83 -2.05
CA VAL A 7 -13.18 -5.17 -1.23
C VAL A 7 -12.20 -4.54 -2.18
N ASP A 8 -11.88 -3.28 -1.99
CA ASP A 8 -10.92 -2.58 -2.82
C ASP A 8 -10.26 -1.43 -2.04
N HIS A 9 -9.15 -0.92 -2.56
CA HIS A 9 -8.41 0.20 -1.96
C HIS A 9 -7.84 1.13 -3.02
N HIS A 10 -7.21 2.21 -2.60
CA HIS A 10 -6.48 3.12 -3.50
C HIS A 10 -5.21 2.45 -4.02
N ARG A 11 -5.25 2.01 -5.26
CA ARG A 11 -4.16 1.29 -5.93
C ARG A 11 -3.33 2.26 -6.75
N THR A 12 -2.16 2.62 -6.25
CA THR A 12 -1.23 3.57 -6.90
C THR A 12 -0.02 2.87 -7.52
N ALA A 13 0.07 1.53 -7.39
CA ALA A 13 1.12 0.71 -7.97
C ALA A 13 0.63 -0.74 -8.18
N ASP A 14 1.28 -1.47 -9.06
CA ASP A 14 0.92 -2.86 -9.40
C ASP A 14 1.81 -3.85 -8.62
N PHE A 15 1.58 -3.93 -7.31
CA PHE A 15 2.29 -4.89 -6.46
C PHE A 15 1.95 -6.36 -6.80
N PRO A 16 0.70 -6.72 -7.16
CA PRO A 16 0.40 -8.09 -7.58
C PRO A 16 1.21 -8.54 -8.80
N ALA A 17 1.38 -7.68 -9.81
CA ALA A 17 2.22 -8.03 -10.95
C ALA A 17 3.69 -8.23 -10.57
N LEU A 18 4.21 -7.43 -9.64
CA LEU A 18 5.57 -7.62 -9.13
C LEU A 18 5.70 -8.93 -8.36
N ALA A 19 4.73 -9.27 -7.48
CA ALA A 19 4.73 -10.52 -6.74
C ALA A 19 4.71 -11.73 -7.69
N ALA A 20 3.81 -11.73 -8.68
CA ALA A 20 3.72 -12.79 -9.68
C ALA A 20 5.01 -12.92 -10.51
N ALA A 21 5.61 -11.80 -10.93
CA ALA A 21 6.85 -11.81 -11.71
C ALA A 21 8.07 -12.25 -10.90
N LEU A 22 8.05 -12.07 -9.57
CA LEU A 22 9.09 -12.52 -8.65
C LEU A 22 8.90 -13.94 -8.14
N HIS A 23 7.81 -14.61 -8.50
CA HIS A 23 7.58 -15.99 -8.09
C HIS A 23 8.81 -16.89 -8.40
N GLY A 24 9.28 -17.62 -7.40
CA GLY A 24 10.49 -18.46 -7.50
C GLY A 24 11.81 -17.68 -7.63
N LYS A 25 11.84 -16.37 -7.41
CA LYS A 25 13.04 -15.51 -7.50
C LYS A 25 13.28 -14.74 -6.20
N PRO A 26 13.63 -15.41 -5.09
CA PRO A 26 13.83 -14.75 -3.81
C PRO A 26 15.00 -13.75 -3.84
N GLY A 27 15.03 -12.82 -2.89
CA GLY A 27 16.12 -11.84 -2.73
C GLY A 27 16.12 -10.72 -3.78
N ARG A 28 15.03 -10.55 -4.53
CA ARG A 28 14.94 -9.54 -5.60
C ARG A 28 14.22 -8.25 -5.19
N THR A 29 13.71 -8.14 -3.99
CA THR A 29 13.18 -6.88 -3.46
C THR A 29 14.28 -6.11 -2.72
N ALA A 30 14.22 -4.78 -2.79
CA ALA A 30 15.22 -3.91 -2.15
C ALA A 30 14.62 -3.19 -0.95
N SER A 31 15.31 -3.25 0.16
CA SER A 31 15.07 -2.45 1.35
C SER A 31 15.60 -1.01 1.19
N MET A 32 15.21 -0.12 2.08
CA MET A 32 15.78 1.23 2.16
C MET A 32 17.31 1.19 2.37
N ARG A 33 17.80 0.19 3.08
CA ARG A 33 19.24 -0.04 3.30
C ARG A 33 19.96 -0.46 2.01
N ASP A 34 19.32 -1.25 1.16
CA ASP A 34 19.87 -1.60 -0.15
C ASP A 34 20.05 -0.35 -1.02
N VAL A 35 19.09 0.56 -1.04
CA VAL A 35 19.21 1.84 -1.75
C VAL A 35 20.41 2.65 -1.29
N LEU A 36 20.64 2.73 0.03
CA LEU A 36 21.78 3.47 0.59
C LEU A 36 23.13 2.84 0.23
N ASN A 37 23.17 1.54 0.01
CA ASN A 37 24.42 0.79 -0.22
C ASN A 37 24.63 0.36 -1.69
N ALA A 38 23.65 0.57 -2.56
CA ALA A 38 23.74 0.19 -3.97
C ALA A 38 24.86 0.93 -4.69
N PRO A 39 25.72 0.28 -5.48
CA PRO A 39 26.70 0.95 -6.32
C PRO A 39 26.06 1.68 -7.52
N ALA A 40 24.87 1.23 -7.92
CA ALA A 40 24.09 1.84 -8.99
C ALA A 40 22.59 1.80 -8.70
N ILE A 41 21.89 2.83 -9.15
CA ILE A 41 20.42 2.96 -9.04
C ILE A 41 19.87 3.35 -10.41
N LEU A 42 18.83 2.66 -10.86
CA LEU A 42 18.04 3.01 -12.04
C LEU A 42 16.63 3.44 -11.59
N LEU A 43 16.25 4.67 -11.92
CA LEU A 43 14.92 5.19 -11.67
C LEU A 43 14.17 5.30 -13.00
N ILE A 44 12.99 4.67 -13.07
CA ILE A 44 12.13 4.65 -14.26
C ILE A 44 10.80 5.33 -13.93
N GLY A 45 10.47 6.40 -14.65
CA GLY A 45 9.15 7.05 -14.70
C GLY A 45 8.77 7.89 -13.48
N ASN A 46 9.09 7.49 -12.28
CA ASN A 46 8.64 8.13 -11.06
C ASN A 46 9.54 9.32 -10.61
N ASP A 47 8.98 10.25 -9.84
CA ASP A 47 9.71 11.28 -9.11
C ASP A 47 9.61 11.08 -7.59
N PRO A 48 10.54 10.36 -6.96
CA PRO A 48 10.48 10.12 -5.51
C PRO A 48 10.58 11.39 -4.67
N THR A 49 10.97 12.53 -5.25
CA THR A 49 11.00 13.80 -4.49
C THR A 49 9.62 14.35 -4.18
N LYS A 50 8.58 13.87 -4.84
CA LYS A 50 7.18 14.30 -4.61
C LYS A 50 6.50 13.47 -3.54
N GLN A 51 6.51 12.13 -3.68
CA GLN A 51 5.73 11.24 -2.80
C GLN A 51 6.61 10.41 -1.83
N HIS A 52 7.91 10.25 -2.13
CA HIS A 52 8.83 9.40 -1.36
C HIS A 52 10.07 10.16 -0.88
N PRO A 53 9.93 11.23 -0.06
CA PRO A 53 11.03 12.12 0.28
C PRO A 53 12.18 11.43 1.01
N LEU A 54 11.91 10.41 1.84
CA LEU A 54 12.94 9.62 2.52
C LEU A 54 13.74 8.76 1.54
N LEU A 55 13.08 8.14 0.56
CA LEU A 55 13.77 7.40 -0.50
C LEU A 55 14.63 8.34 -1.36
N ALA A 56 14.09 9.50 -1.75
CA ALA A 56 14.84 10.51 -2.48
C ALA A 56 16.06 11.01 -1.70
N TRP A 57 15.92 11.14 -0.38
CA TRP A 57 17.04 11.49 0.50
C TRP A 57 18.10 10.40 0.54
N GLN A 58 17.73 9.13 0.66
CA GLN A 58 18.64 8.00 0.62
C GLN A 58 19.40 7.92 -0.71
N ILE A 59 18.70 8.08 -1.84
CA ILE A 59 19.33 8.14 -3.17
C ILE A 59 20.39 9.25 -3.22
N ARG A 60 20.04 10.48 -2.80
CA ARG A 60 20.97 11.61 -2.78
C ARG A 60 22.16 11.36 -1.87
N THR A 61 21.94 10.79 -0.70
CA THR A 61 22.99 10.46 0.27
C THR A 61 23.97 9.44 -0.32
N ASN A 62 23.44 8.39 -0.94
CA ASN A 62 24.27 7.38 -1.59
C ASN A 62 25.10 7.96 -2.74
N VAL A 63 24.49 8.73 -3.64
CA VAL A 63 25.21 9.36 -4.77
C VAL A 63 26.29 10.33 -4.29
N ARG A 64 25.99 11.17 -3.27
CA ARG A 64 26.94 12.19 -2.78
C ARG A 64 28.06 11.62 -1.94
N LEU A 65 27.76 10.73 -1.03
CA LEU A 65 28.72 10.25 -0.04
C LEU A 65 29.42 8.95 -0.44
N ARG A 66 28.75 8.09 -1.22
CA ARG A 66 29.27 6.77 -1.60
C ARG A 66 29.57 6.66 -3.09
N ARG A 67 29.33 7.74 -3.87
CA ARG A 67 29.63 7.80 -5.29
C ARG A 67 28.82 6.80 -6.14
N ALA A 68 27.64 6.41 -5.67
CA ALA A 68 26.73 5.57 -6.46
C ALA A 68 26.39 6.23 -7.80
N LYS A 69 26.27 5.43 -8.82
CA LYS A 69 25.81 5.88 -10.14
C LYS A 69 24.28 5.96 -10.12
N LEU A 70 23.73 7.04 -10.64
CA LEU A 70 22.30 7.24 -10.76
C LEU A 70 21.90 7.37 -12.22
N TYR A 71 21.12 6.44 -12.69
CA TYR A 71 20.52 6.42 -14.01
C TYR A 71 19.05 6.79 -13.89
N ILE A 72 18.59 7.72 -14.69
CA ILE A 72 17.20 8.17 -14.67
C ILE A 72 16.64 8.12 -16.08
N VAL A 73 15.47 7.52 -16.21
CA VAL A 73 14.64 7.53 -17.41
C VAL A 73 13.27 8.05 -17.00
N ASN A 74 12.85 9.18 -17.55
CA ASN A 74 11.61 9.84 -17.12
C ASN A 74 11.02 10.66 -18.27
N SER A 75 9.71 10.81 -18.28
CA SER A 75 8.98 11.67 -19.24
C SER A 75 9.04 13.17 -18.91
N ALA A 76 9.59 13.53 -17.74
CA ALA A 76 9.78 14.89 -17.32
C ALA A 76 11.14 15.09 -16.61
N PRO A 77 11.71 16.30 -16.61
CA PRO A 77 12.90 16.59 -15.81
C PRO A 77 12.52 16.64 -14.32
N ILE A 78 13.11 15.73 -13.53
CA ILE A 78 12.91 15.64 -12.09
C ILE A 78 14.07 16.26 -11.30
N LYS A 79 13.85 16.58 -10.02
CA LYS A 79 14.89 17.22 -9.17
C LYS A 79 16.17 16.39 -9.05
N LEU A 80 16.08 15.06 -9.09
CA LEU A 80 17.23 14.15 -9.01
C LEU A 80 18.10 14.16 -10.26
N ARG A 81 17.64 14.70 -11.40
CA ARG A 81 18.44 14.83 -12.63
C ARG A 81 19.81 15.49 -12.40
N ARG A 82 19.88 16.43 -11.44
CA ARG A 82 21.14 17.13 -11.12
C ARG A 82 22.26 16.21 -10.58
N GLN A 83 21.88 15.06 -10.06
CA GLN A 83 22.80 14.05 -9.53
C GLN A 83 22.98 12.84 -10.47
N ALA A 84 22.25 12.82 -11.59
CA ALA A 84 22.26 11.67 -12.49
C ALA A 84 23.60 11.50 -13.20
N THR A 85 24.06 10.27 -13.27
CA THR A 85 25.20 9.84 -14.12
C THR A 85 24.81 9.85 -15.60
N ALA A 86 23.56 9.48 -15.88
CA ALA A 86 22.92 9.63 -17.18
C ALA A 86 21.42 9.84 -17.00
N PHE A 87 20.84 10.63 -17.91
CA PHE A 87 19.42 10.95 -17.92
C PHE A 87 18.86 10.77 -19.32
N GLY A 88 17.79 9.98 -19.46
CA GLY A 88 17.01 9.81 -20.68
C GLY A 88 15.66 10.48 -20.52
N LEU A 89 15.38 11.53 -21.29
CA LEU A 89 14.05 12.12 -21.39
C LEU A 89 13.29 11.39 -22.50
N LEU A 90 12.22 10.70 -22.10
CA LEU A 90 11.38 9.92 -22.99
C LEU A 90 10.03 10.59 -23.28
N PRO A 91 9.39 10.29 -24.39
CA PRO A 91 8.00 10.67 -24.60
C PRO A 91 7.07 10.03 -23.54
N VAL A 92 6.06 10.76 -23.09
CA VAL A 92 5.10 10.28 -22.11
C VAL A 92 4.45 8.96 -22.55
N GLY A 93 4.41 7.98 -21.65
CA GLY A 93 3.79 6.66 -21.91
C GLY A 93 4.71 5.69 -22.70
N THR A 94 6.02 5.98 -22.78
CA THR A 94 6.99 5.08 -23.43
C THR A 94 7.91 4.37 -22.41
N GLU A 95 7.57 4.38 -21.13
CA GLU A 95 8.34 3.74 -20.06
C GLU A 95 8.52 2.23 -20.31
N ALA A 96 7.46 1.56 -20.73
CA ALA A 96 7.48 0.14 -21.07
C ALA A 96 8.40 -0.16 -22.28
N LYS A 97 8.42 0.73 -23.29
CA LYS A 97 9.33 0.61 -24.44
C LYS A 97 10.78 0.77 -24.00
N THR A 98 11.03 1.62 -23.03
CA THR A 98 12.36 1.79 -22.44
C THR A 98 12.84 0.51 -21.76
N VAL A 99 11.98 -0.17 -21.00
CA VAL A 99 12.33 -1.46 -20.40
C VAL A 99 12.73 -2.49 -21.45
N ALA A 100 11.95 -2.62 -22.52
CA ALA A 100 12.26 -3.54 -23.61
C ALA A 100 13.55 -3.15 -24.36
N PHE A 101 13.79 -1.86 -24.57
CA PHE A 101 15.04 -1.36 -25.14
C PHE A 101 16.25 -1.68 -24.23
N LEU A 102 16.16 -1.46 -22.94
CA LEU A 102 17.20 -1.83 -21.98
C LEU A 102 17.46 -3.34 -21.98
N ALA A 103 16.43 -4.15 -22.18
CA ALA A 103 16.56 -5.60 -22.35
C ALA A 103 17.21 -6.04 -23.68
N GLY A 104 17.30 -5.15 -24.68
CA GLY A 104 18.00 -5.40 -25.94
C GLY A 104 17.17 -5.28 -27.21
N ASP A 105 15.92 -4.80 -27.11
CA ASP A 105 15.08 -4.58 -28.30
C ASP A 105 15.41 -3.24 -28.99
N ASP A 106 16.27 -3.29 -29.98
CA ASP A 106 16.70 -2.12 -30.75
C ASP A 106 15.59 -1.52 -31.62
N SER A 107 14.55 -2.28 -31.93
CA SER A 107 13.42 -1.80 -32.74
C SER A 107 12.64 -0.66 -32.09
N LEU A 108 12.74 -0.53 -30.78
CA LEU A 108 12.03 0.48 -30.00
C LEU A 108 12.83 1.79 -29.82
N LEU A 109 14.09 1.82 -30.21
CA LEU A 109 14.97 2.98 -30.01
C LEU A 109 14.41 4.25 -30.66
N ASP A 110 13.87 4.16 -31.87
CA ASP A 110 13.32 5.32 -32.58
C ASP A 110 12.11 5.95 -31.86
N ALA A 111 11.36 5.14 -31.11
CA ALA A 111 10.23 5.63 -30.30
C ALA A 111 10.67 6.37 -29.03
N LEU A 112 11.94 6.26 -28.62
CA LEU A 112 12.51 6.89 -27.42
C LEU A 112 13.30 8.15 -27.75
N VAL A 113 13.78 8.28 -28.99
CA VAL A 113 14.61 9.41 -29.40
C VAL A 113 13.84 10.72 -29.36
N SER A 114 14.46 11.74 -28.80
CA SER A 114 13.96 13.12 -28.78
C SER A 114 15.11 14.10 -28.99
N ASN A 115 14.79 15.40 -29.18
CA ASN A 115 15.82 16.44 -29.27
C ASN A 115 16.67 16.54 -27.99
N ASP A 116 16.08 16.25 -26.83
CA ASP A 116 16.77 16.28 -25.54
C ASP A 116 17.59 15.02 -25.25
N THR A 117 17.23 13.90 -25.88
CA THR A 117 17.96 12.63 -25.74
C THR A 117 18.11 11.98 -27.11
N PRO A 118 19.22 12.24 -27.82
CA PRO A 118 19.50 11.67 -29.13
C PRO A 118 19.81 10.15 -29.05
N ARG A 119 19.80 9.48 -30.20
CA ARG A 119 20.02 8.03 -30.35
C ARG A 119 21.26 7.54 -29.61
N ASP A 120 22.41 8.21 -29.80
CA ASP A 120 23.65 7.80 -29.16
C ASP A 120 23.62 7.89 -27.63
N ALA A 121 22.92 8.86 -27.10
CA ALA A 121 22.74 8.99 -25.65
C ALA A 121 21.92 7.83 -25.06
N TRP A 122 20.89 7.35 -25.77
CA TRP A 122 20.13 6.17 -25.38
C TRP A 122 20.96 4.89 -25.43
N ILE A 123 21.76 4.71 -26.50
CA ILE A 123 22.66 3.56 -26.61
C ILE A 123 23.69 3.57 -25.48
N ALA A 124 24.31 4.72 -25.21
CA ALA A 124 25.29 4.87 -24.14
C ALA A 124 24.67 4.65 -22.74
N LEU A 125 23.41 5.08 -22.52
CA LEU A 125 22.68 4.83 -21.28
C LEU A 125 22.45 3.33 -21.08
N ARG A 126 21.95 2.62 -22.10
CA ARG A 126 21.73 1.18 -22.06
C ARG A 126 23.03 0.42 -21.76
N GLU A 127 24.12 0.75 -22.45
CA GLU A 127 25.42 0.10 -22.22
C GLU A 127 25.90 0.28 -20.78
N LYS A 128 25.78 1.50 -20.24
CA LYS A 128 26.13 1.77 -18.83
C LYS A 128 25.27 0.96 -17.85
N VAL A 129 23.95 0.95 -18.05
CA VAL A 129 23.02 0.22 -17.16
C VAL A 129 23.28 -1.28 -17.21
N ARG A 130 23.51 -1.85 -18.40
CA ARG A 130 23.78 -3.29 -18.56
C ARG A 130 25.17 -3.71 -18.05
N ALA A 131 26.11 -2.78 -17.95
CA ALA A 131 27.42 -3.04 -17.38
C ALA A 131 27.40 -3.13 -15.84
N GLU A 132 26.31 -2.67 -15.18
CA GLU A 132 26.21 -2.72 -13.73
C GLU A 132 25.91 -4.15 -13.25
N GLN A 133 26.69 -4.65 -12.31
CA GLN A 133 26.51 -5.98 -11.75
C GLN A 133 25.53 -5.98 -10.57
N LYS A 134 25.45 -4.87 -9.85
CA LYS A 134 24.57 -4.65 -8.70
C LYS A 134 23.77 -3.39 -8.94
N LEU A 135 22.45 -3.56 -9.09
CA LEU A 135 21.56 -2.47 -9.45
C LEU A 135 20.30 -2.49 -8.59
N VAL A 136 19.93 -1.35 -8.02
CA VAL A 136 18.59 -1.15 -7.48
C VAL A 136 17.75 -0.43 -8.53
N ILE A 137 16.65 -1.07 -8.95
CA ILE A 137 15.71 -0.53 -9.93
C ILE A 137 14.47 -0.02 -9.19
N VAL A 138 14.16 1.25 -9.37
CA VAL A 138 13.01 1.92 -8.75
C VAL A 138 12.03 2.32 -9.84
N PHE A 139 10.79 1.90 -9.72
CA PHE A 139 9.70 2.20 -10.64
C PHE A 139 8.38 2.41 -9.89
N GLY A 140 7.35 2.90 -10.53
CA GLY A 140 6.03 3.15 -9.93
C GLY A 140 4.89 2.75 -10.86
N SER A 141 3.84 3.53 -10.85
CA SER A 141 2.60 3.30 -11.62
C SER A 141 2.76 3.28 -13.13
N GLU A 142 3.89 3.72 -13.65
CA GLU A 142 4.20 3.81 -15.07
C GLU A 142 4.41 2.42 -15.72
N LEU A 143 4.68 1.40 -14.91
CA LEU A 143 4.84 0.01 -15.37
C LEU A 143 3.82 -0.89 -14.67
N ARG A 144 3.09 -1.71 -15.45
CA ARG A 144 2.03 -2.59 -14.94
C ARG A 144 1.96 -3.91 -15.72
N GLY A 145 1.42 -4.94 -15.08
CA GLY A 145 1.19 -6.25 -15.70
C GLY A 145 2.43 -6.80 -16.39
N HIS A 146 2.34 -7.10 -17.67
CA HIS A 146 3.44 -7.63 -18.48
C HIS A 146 4.68 -6.74 -18.56
N GLU A 147 4.53 -5.44 -18.32
CA GLU A 147 5.66 -4.51 -18.33
C GLU A 147 6.53 -4.72 -17.09
N VAL A 148 5.91 -5.00 -15.95
CA VAL A 148 6.61 -5.39 -14.71
C VAL A 148 7.31 -6.74 -14.90
N GLU A 149 6.65 -7.71 -15.55
CA GLU A 149 7.25 -9.01 -15.88
C GLU A 149 8.50 -8.86 -16.75
N LYS A 150 8.44 -8.01 -17.79
CA LYS A 150 9.61 -7.68 -18.62
C LYS A 150 10.72 -7.00 -17.83
N LEU A 151 10.37 -6.09 -16.90
CA LEU A 151 11.34 -5.46 -16.03
C LEU A 151 12.03 -6.46 -15.11
N VAL A 152 11.29 -7.38 -14.50
CA VAL A 152 11.84 -8.47 -13.67
C VAL A 152 12.73 -9.39 -14.51
N SER A 153 12.32 -9.70 -15.75
CA SER A 153 13.10 -10.48 -16.69
C SER A 153 14.42 -9.80 -17.02
N PHE A 154 14.40 -8.50 -17.32
CA PHE A 154 15.61 -7.69 -17.51
C PHE A 154 16.49 -7.71 -16.26
N ALA A 155 15.93 -7.44 -15.08
CA ALA A 155 16.66 -7.46 -13.81
C ALA A 155 17.31 -8.84 -13.55
N SER A 156 16.68 -9.92 -13.98
CA SER A 156 17.21 -11.29 -13.85
C SER A 156 18.42 -11.56 -14.74
N THR A 157 18.68 -10.76 -15.76
CA THR A 157 19.93 -10.84 -16.57
C THR A 157 21.14 -10.25 -15.85
N LEU A 158 20.92 -9.46 -14.80
CA LEU A 158 21.95 -8.84 -13.98
C LEU A 158 22.27 -9.72 -12.77
N THR A 159 23.51 -9.71 -12.32
CA THR A 159 23.99 -10.58 -11.24
C THR A 159 23.24 -10.34 -9.93
N GLU A 160 23.16 -9.09 -9.50
CA GLU A 160 22.45 -8.69 -8.27
C GLU A 160 21.58 -7.47 -8.55
N ALA A 161 20.42 -7.68 -9.17
CA ALA A 161 19.44 -6.62 -9.33
C ALA A 161 18.29 -6.81 -8.33
N LYS A 162 17.92 -5.73 -7.65
CA LYS A 162 16.79 -5.66 -6.74
C LYS A 162 15.81 -4.57 -7.18
N LEU A 163 14.53 -4.75 -6.88
CA LEU A 163 13.46 -3.89 -7.34
C LEU A 163 12.73 -3.22 -6.17
N ILE A 164 12.28 -1.99 -6.41
CA ILE A 164 11.32 -1.28 -5.56
C ILE A 164 10.19 -0.80 -6.45
N CYS A 165 8.96 -1.20 -6.12
CA CYS A 165 7.74 -0.67 -6.70
C CYS A 165 7.20 0.44 -5.78
N LEU A 166 7.02 1.64 -6.30
CA LEU A 166 6.59 2.80 -5.53
C LEU A 166 5.07 2.88 -5.46
N GLY A 167 4.51 2.71 -4.27
CA GLY A 167 3.11 3.02 -3.97
C GLY A 167 3.02 4.30 -3.15
N ASP A 168 2.07 5.18 -3.46
CA ASP A 168 2.07 6.58 -3.01
C ASP A 168 1.68 6.81 -1.55
N TYR A 169 1.11 5.79 -0.87
CA TYR A 169 0.73 5.91 0.54
C TYR A 169 1.64 5.08 1.43
N ALA A 170 1.74 5.48 2.70
CA ALA A 170 2.63 4.86 3.68
C ALA A 170 2.44 3.34 3.81
N ASN A 171 1.23 2.83 3.59
CA ASN A 171 0.89 1.41 3.68
C ASN A 171 0.32 0.84 2.36
N SER A 172 0.62 1.44 1.21
CA SER A 172 0.13 0.92 -0.09
C SER A 172 0.56 -0.53 -0.31
N ARG A 173 1.80 -0.86 0.00
CA ARG A 173 2.32 -2.22 -0.10
C ARG A 173 1.64 -3.15 0.91
N GLY A 174 1.51 -2.75 2.18
CA GLY A 174 0.85 -3.56 3.20
C GLY A 174 -0.62 -3.82 2.89
N ALA A 175 -1.35 -2.82 2.39
CA ALA A 175 -2.73 -2.99 1.94
C ALA A 175 -2.83 -4.01 0.80
N SER A 176 -1.89 -3.96 -0.14
CA SER A 176 -1.80 -4.91 -1.24
C SER A 176 -1.46 -6.32 -0.76
N GLU A 177 -0.47 -6.47 0.12
CA GLU A 177 -0.07 -7.76 0.70
C GLU A 177 -1.19 -8.41 1.53
N MET A 178 -2.05 -7.58 2.16
CA MET A 178 -3.22 -8.05 2.90
C MET A 178 -4.43 -8.33 2.00
N GLY A 179 -4.27 -8.35 0.68
CA GLY A 179 -5.31 -8.76 -0.26
C GLY A 179 -6.51 -7.81 -0.30
N LEU A 180 -6.32 -6.49 -0.16
CA LEU A 180 -7.41 -5.53 -0.32
C LEU A 180 -7.76 -5.34 -1.81
N TYR A 181 -8.13 -6.44 -2.46
CA TYR A 181 -8.54 -6.54 -3.86
C TYR A 181 -9.81 -7.39 -3.98
N PRO A 182 -10.59 -7.20 -5.04
CA PRO A 182 -11.82 -7.97 -5.23
C PRO A 182 -11.58 -9.45 -5.58
N ASP A 183 -10.38 -9.81 -5.95
CA ASP A 183 -10.01 -11.14 -6.45
C ASP A 183 -8.82 -11.79 -5.72
N LEU A 184 -8.24 -11.09 -4.73
CA LEU A 184 -7.09 -11.57 -3.97
C LEU A 184 -7.37 -11.61 -2.47
N LEU A 185 -6.68 -12.50 -1.80
CA LEU A 185 -6.56 -12.66 -0.35
C LEU A 185 -5.16 -12.25 0.10
N PRO A 186 -4.88 -12.18 1.42
CA PRO A 186 -3.53 -11.93 1.91
C PRO A 186 -2.49 -12.84 1.25
N GLY A 187 -1.31 -12.29 0.98
CA GLY A 187 -0.25 -13.00 0.24
C GLY A 187 -0.48 -13.09 -1.25
N TYR A 188 -1.40 -12.29 -1.80
CA TYR A 188 -1.80 -12.32 -3.22
C TYR A 188 -2.44 -13.64 -3.67
N GLU A 189 -2.97 -14.43 -2.75
CA GLU A 189 -3.65 -15.68 -3.06
C GLU A 189 -4.98 -15.38 -3.76
N PRO A 190 -5.27 -15.99 -4.93
CA PRO A 190 -6.56 -15.83 -5.59
C PRO A 190 -7.73 -16.33 -4.73
N VAL A 191 -8.84 -15.58 -4.69
CA VAL A 191 -10.05 -16.01 -3.95
C VAL A 191 -10.57 -17.39 -4.40
N ALA A 192 -10.34 -17.77 -5.66
CA ALA A 192 -10.69 -19.08 -6.20
C ALA A 192 -9.82 -20.22 -5.63
N GLY A 193 -8.62 -19.90 -5.10
CA GLY A 193 -7.65 -20.86 -4.54
C GLY A 193 -7.61 -20.89 -3.01
N ALA A 194 -8.55 -20.28 -2.32
CA ALA A 194 -8.55 -19.94 -0.90
C ALA A 194 -8.54 -21.13 0.11
N HIS A 195 -8.05 -22.29 -0.27
CA HIS A 195 -8.13 -23.49 0.58
C HIS A 195 -7.44 -23.33 1.94
N GLY A 196 -6.29 -22.64 2.00
CA GLY A 196 -5.57 -22.38 3.25
C GLY A 196 -6.34 -21.48 4.21
N PHE A 197 -7.10 -20.55 3.68
CA PHE A 197 -7.91 -19.61 4.48
C PHE A 197 -9.21 -20.21 5.01
N HIS A 198 -9.70 -21.29 4.42
CA HIS A 198 -10.95 -21.93 4.87
C HIS A 198 -10.85 -22.51 6.28
N GLN A 199 -9.67 -22.85 6.75
CA GLN A 199 -9.46 -23.38 8.10
C GLN A 199 -9.60 -22.27 9.17
N GLU A 200 -9.07 -21.08 8.86
CA GLU A 200 -9.09 -19.95 9.79
C GLU A 200 -10.38 -19.12 9.66
N TRP A 201 -10.85 -18.87 8.43
CA TRP A 201 -11.96 -17.94 8.16
C TRP A 201 -13.27 -18.62 7.79
N GLY A 202 -13.29 -19.94 7.69
CA GLY A 202 -14.43 -20.68 7.21
C GLY A 202 -14.65 -20.53 5.71
N LYS A 203 -15.85 -20.83 5.23
CA LYS A 203 -16.14 -20.79 3.79
C LYS A 203 -16.19 -19.36 3.27
N LEU A 204 -15.28 -19.06 2.35
CA LEU A 204 -15.20 -17.80 1.62
C LEU A 204 -15.95 -17.86 0.27
N PRO A 205 -16.44 -16.73 -0.26
CA PRO A 205 -16.90 -16.67 -1.64
C PRO A 205 -15.74 -16.97 -2.60
N ALA A 206 -15.96 -17.84 -3.57
CA ALA A 206 -14.95 -18.21 -4.57
C ALA A 206 -14.93 -17.29 -5.79
N GLU A 207 -15.97 -16.48 -5.96
CA GLU A 207 -16.11 -15.59 -7.10
C GLU A 207 -15.41 -14.25 -6.83
N LYS A 208 -14.84 -13.67 -7.88
CA LYS A 208 -14.30 -12.31 -7.84
C LYS A 208 -15.41 -11.31 -7.41
N GLY A 209 -15.05 -10.39 -6.53
CA GLY A 209 -15.90 -9.25 -6.15
C GLY A 209 -15.86 -8.11 -7.17
N LEU A 210 -16.59 -7.04 -6.86
CA LEU A 210 -16.55 -5.79 -7.63
C LEU A 210 -15.36 -4.92 -7.17
N SER A 211 -14.64 -4.37 -8.13
CA SER A 211 -13.67 -3.29 -7.89
C SER A 211 -14.38 -1.97 -7.53
N LEU A 212 -13.65 -0.98 -7.01
CA LEU A 212 -14.24 0.31 -6.67
C LEU A 212 -14.99 0.95 -7.87
N PRO A 213 -14.43 1.05 -9.08
CA PRO A 213 -15.18 1.53 -10.24
C PRO A 213 -16.46 0.73 -10.52
N GLU A 214 -16.39 -0.60 -10.44
CA GLU A 214 -17.55 -1.47 -10.64
C GLU A 214 -18.60 -1.32 -9.52
N MET A 215 -18.18 -1.13 -8.26
CA MET A 215 -19.08 -0.81 -7.15
C MET A 215 -19.81 0.51 -7.38
N LEU A 216 -19.14 1.53 -7.90
CA LEU A 216 -19.74 2.82 -8.22
C LEU A 216 -20.76 2.71 -9.37
N GLU A 217 -20.46 1.95 -10.41
CA GLU A 217 -21.44 1.68 -11.49
C GLU A 217 -22.63 0.88 -10.95
N ALA A 218 -22.41 -0.09 -10.05
CA ALA A 218 -23.49 -0.80 -9.38
C ALA A 218 -24.35 0.13 -8.49
N ALA A 219 -23.75 1.12 -7.83
CA ALA A 219 -24.46 2.14 -7.08
C ALA A 219 -25.32 3.03 -7.99
N LYS A 220 -24.78 3.51 -9.10
CA LYS A 220 -25.52 4.25 -10.12
C LYS A 220 -26.74 3.48 -10.62
N ALA A 221 -26.58 2.18 -10.84
CA ALA A 221 -27.64 1.29 -11.26
C ALA A 221 -28.64 0.91 -10.13
N GLY A 222 -28.43 1.38 -8.89
CA GLY A 222 -29.25 1.02 -7.73
C GLY A 222 -29.12 -0.45 -7.30
N LYS A 223 -28.03 -1.11 -7.70
CA LYS A 223 -27.75 -2.52 -7.36
C LYS A 223 -26.87 -2.69 -6.13
N LEU A 224 -26.11 -1.67 -5.75
CA LEU A 224 -25.29 -1.68 -4.52
C LEU A 224 -26.17 -1.28 -3.34
N LYS A 225 -26.39 -2.21 -2.41
CA LYS A 225 -27.28 -1.97 -1.25
C LYS A 225 -26.60 -1.22 -0.13
N ALA A 226 -25.32 -1.49 0.11
CA ALA A 226 -24.54 -0.85 1.15
C ALA A 226 -23.09 -0.64 0.72
N LEU A 227 -22.45 0.41 1.25
CA LEU A 227 -21.04 0.72 1.06
C LEU A 227 -20.43 1.08 2.42
N TYR A 228 -19.36 0.40 2.80
CA TYR A 228 -18.57 0.72 3.99
C TYR A 228 -17.22 1.32 3.57
N VAL A 229 -17.02 2.59 3.90
CA VAL A 229 -15.84 3.38 3.52
C VAL A 229 -14.96 3.58 4.74
N VAL A 230 -13.70 3.15 4.69
CA VAL A 230 -12.75 3.25 5.80
C VAL A 230 -11.55 4.10 5.39
N GLY A 231 -11.36 5.23 6.06
CA GLY A 231 -10.22 6.13 5.86
C GLY A 231 -10.09 6.66 4.43
N SER A 232 -11.20 6.84 3.74
CA SER A 232 -11.24 7.26 2.33
C SER A 232 -12.33 8.30 2.10
N ASN A 233 -12.13 9.13 1.08
CA ASN A 233 -13.07 10.18 0.69
C ASN A 233 -13.37 10.13 -0.82
N PRO A 234 -14.12 9.12 -1.29
CA PRO A 234 -14.42 8.95 -2.71
C PRO A 234 -15.06 10.17 -3.37
N VAL A 235 -16.01 10.84 -2.70
CA VAL A 235 -16.66 12.05 -3.22
C VAL A 235 -15.65 13.16 -3.49
N GLY A 236 -14.82 13.50 -2.49
CA GLY A 236 -13.89 14.61 -2.63
C GLY A 236 -12.65 14.29 -3.47
N ARG A 237 -12.18 13.03 -3.48
CA ARG A 237 -10.92 12.66 -4.16
C ARG A 237 -11.11 12.23 -5.61
N PHE A 238 -12.21 11.56 -5.91
CA PHE A 238 -12.47 11.01 -7.24
C PHE A 238 -13.62 11.73 -7.97
N GLY A 239 -14.12 12.82 -7.39
CA GLY A 239 -15.20 13.61 -7.99
C GLY A 239 -16.50 12.82 -8.19
N ILE A 240 -16.75 11.85 -7.31
CA ILE A 240 -17.97 11.03 -7.40
C ILE A 240 -19.17 11.88 -7.01
N ASP A 241 -20.20 11.88 -7.85
CA ASP A 241 -21.46 12.54 -7.54
C ASP A 241 -22.06 11.98 -6.24
N PRO A 242 -22.26 12.80 -5.19
CA PRO A 242 -22.86 12.37 -3.93
C PRO A 242 -24.19 11.64 -4.11
N PHE A 243 -24.98 12.05 -5.11
CA PHE A 243 -26.27 11.43 -5.40
C PHE A 243 -26.16 9.94 -5.78
N VAL A 244 -25.07 9.55 -6.39
CA VAL A 244 -24.81 8.14 -6.72
C VAL A 244 -24.72 7.29 -5.45
N LEU A 245 -23.97 7.77 -4.45
CA LEU A 245 -23.77 7.05 -3.20
C LEU A 245 -25.00 7.09 -2.28
N SER A 246 -25.78 8.16 -2.30
CA SER A 246 -27.01 8.28 -1.50
C SER A 246 -28.11 7.25 -1.83
N ARG A 247 -27.91 6.47 -2.89
CA ARG A 247 -28.83 5.35 -3.25
C ARG A 247 -28.48 4.04 -2.53
N SER A 248 -27.38 4.02 -1.80
CA SER A 248 -26.90 2.89 -0.99
C SER A 248 -26.92 3.28 0.47
N PHE A 249 -27.00 2.30 1.37
CA PHE A 249 -26.73 2.56 2.80
C PHE A 249 -25.24 2.77 2.99
N VAL A 250 -24.81 3.99 3.34
CA VAL A 250 -23.40 4.37 3.42
C VAL A 250 -22.93 4.48 4.86
N VAL A 251 -21.93 3.69 5.22
CA VAL A 251 -21.22 3.79 6.50
C VAL A 251 -19.82 4.35 6.22
N VAL A 252 -19.43 5.40 6.92
CA VAL A 252 -18.08 5.99 6.81
C VAL A 252 -17.38 5.92 8.16
N GLN A 253 -16.16 5.41 8.15
CA GLN A 253 -15.24 5.40 9.28
C GLN A 253 -14.05 6.29 8.93
N ASP A 254 -14.01 7.47 9.50
CA ASP A 254 -12.94 8.46 9.22
C ASP A 254 -12.71 9.35 10.46
N MET A 255 -11.55 10.00 10.50
CA MET A 255 -11.23 10.96 11.57
C MET A 255 -11.75 12.36 11.28
N PHE A 256 -12.22 12.63 10.05
CA PHE A 256 -12.78 13.91 9.64
C PHE A 256 -14.17 13.75 9.01
N LEU A 257 -14.99 14.76 9.13
CA LEU A 257 -16.24 14.88 8.38
C LEU A 257 -15.92 15.28 6.94
N THR A 258 -15.52 14.29 6.15
CA THR A 258 -15.22 14.45 4.74
C THR A 258 -16.48 14.67 3.92
N GLU A 259 -16.34 15.03 2.62
CA GLU A 259 -17.47 15.14 1.71
C GLU A 259 -18.26 13.82 1.63
N THR A 260 -17.58 12.68 1.68
CA THR A 260 -18.24 11.36 1.75
C THR A 260 -18.93 11.14 3.10
N ALA A 261 -18.32 11.56 4.20
CA ALA A 261 -18.92 11.42 5.53
C ALA A 261 -20.18 12.28 5.69
N ASN A 262 -20.23 13.45 5.03
CA ASN A 262 -21.39 14.36 5.09
C ASN A 262 -22.65 13.78 4.40
N ILE A 263 -22.50 12.77 3.55
CA ILE A 263 -23.64 12.12 2.87
C ILE A 263 -23.89 10.69 3.40
N ALA A 264 -23.16 10.27 4.41
CA ALA A 264 -23.28 8.94 4.97
C ALA A 264 -24.50 8.82 5.90
N ASP A 265 -25.11 7.63 5.94
CA ASP A 265 -26.16 7.28 6.88
C ASP A 265 -25.60 7.10 8.30
N VAL A 266 -24.35 6.58 8.41
CA VAL A 266 -23.65 6.37 9.67
C VAL A 266 -22.20 6.83 9.54
N VAL A 267 -21.74 7.62 10.52
CA VAL A 267 -20.35 8.04 10.63
C VAL A 267 -19.77 7.51 11.94
N LEU A 268 -18.65 6.79 11.82
CA LEU A 268 -17.89 6.25 12.95
C LEU A 268 -16.60 7.05 13.12
N PRO A 269 -16.38 7.73 14.26
CA PRO A 269 -15.20 8.55 14.48
C PRO A 269 -13.97 7.69 14.74
N ALA A 270 -13.05 7.66 13.78
CA ALA A 270 -11.82 6.87 13.82
C ALA A 270 -10.68 7.60 14.56
N ALA A 271 -9.90 6.83 15.30
CA ALA A 271 -8.67 7.30 15.91
C ALA A 271 -7.64 7.71 14.84
N ASN A 272 -6.86 8.74 15.11
CA ASN A 272 -5.74 9.13 14.27
C ASN A 272 -4.54 8.15 14.46
N SER A 273 -3.49 8.32 13.64
CA SER A 273 -2.32 7.43 13.66
C SER A 273 -1.54 7.44 14.98
N TYR A 274 -1.64 8.49 15.78
CA TYR A 274 -0.99 8.58 17.10
C TYR A 274 -1.79 7.90 18.22
N GLU A 275 -3.07 7.66 17.99
CA GLU A 275 -4.01 7.10 18.98
C GLU A 275 -4.24 5.59 18.78
N LYS A 276 -3.59 4.96 17.81
CA LYS A 276 -3.76 3.53 17.52
C LYS A 276 -2.43 2.82 17.36
N SER A 277 -2.44 1.50 17.56
CA SER A 277 -1.32 0.61 17.31
C SER A 277 -1.60 -0.27 16.10
N GLY A 278 -0.55 -0.78 15.48
CA GLY A 278 -0.62 -1.66 14.33
C GLY A 278 0.73 -1.78 13.64
N SER A 279 0.73 -2.18 12.39
CA SER A 279 1.94 -2.23 11.57
C SER A 279 1.69 -1.68 10.17
N TYR A 280 2.75 -1.18 9.56
CA TYR A 280 2.79 -0.77 8.17
C TYR A 280 3.89 -1.52 7.44
N THR A 281 3.61 -1.99 6.24
CA THR A 281 4.67 -2.39 5.31
C THR A 281 4.94 -1.22 4.38
N ASN A 282 6.13 -0.63 4.49
CA ASN A 282 6.51 0.50 3.66
C ASN A 282 6.76 0.07 2.19
N THR A 283 6.93 1.02 1.31
CA THR A 283 7.16 0.79 -0.13
C THR A 283 8.35 -0.13 -0.43
N CYS A 284 9.37 -0.14 0.44
CA CYS A 284 10.54 -1.00 0.31
C CYS A 284 10.34 -2.41 0.89
N GLY A 285 9.21 -2.68 1.56
CA GLY A 285 8.93 -3.97 2.17
C GLY A 285 9.39 -4.11 3.61
N ASP A 286 9.74 -3.01 4.26
CA ASP A 286 10.06 -3.06 5.66
C ASP A 286 8.78 -2.94 6.49
N LEU A 287 8.47 -3.99 7.25
CA LEU A 287 7.36 -3.99 8.21
C LEU A 287 7.79 -3.23 9.46
N GLN A 288 7.02 -2.20 9.79
CA GLN A 288 7.32 -1.26 10.86
C GLN A 288 6.16 -1.20 11.85
N LEU A 289 6.48 -1.17 13.14
CA LEU A 289 5.48 -1.07 14.19
C LEU A 289 5.01 0.38 14.37
N LEU A 290 3.70 0.57 14.35
CA LEU A 290 3.04 1.78 14.83
C LEU A 290 2.63 1.58 16.27
N LYS A 291 3.15 2.41 17.18
CA LYS A 291 2.81 2.39 18.60
C LYS A 291 1.88 3.56 18.94
N LYS A 292 0.81 3.28 19.67
CA LYS A 292 -0.05 4.32 20.24
C LYS A 292 0.79 5.26 21.11
N ALA A 293 0.81 6.54 20.77
CA ALA A 293 1.57 7.57 21.50
C ALA A 293 0.75 8.30 22.53
N GLY A 294 -0.57 8.33 22.40
CA GLY A 294 -1.47 9.03 23.31
C GLY A 294 -2.93 8.71 23.03
N GLU A 295 -3.79 9.32 23.82
CA GLU A 295 -5.25 9.27 23.68
C GLU A 295 -5.77 10.68 23.89
N VAL A 296 -6.28 11.29 22.84
CA VAL A 296 -6.68 12.70 22.81
C VAL A 296 -8.21 12.82 22.71
N SER A 297 -8.80 11.89 21.97
CA SER A 297 -10.24 11.86 21.71
C SER A 297 -10.85 10.54 22.13
N ASP A 298 -12.15 10.53 22.40
CA ASP A 298 -12.88 9.28 22.70
C ASP A 298 -13.25 8.52 21.42
N THR A 299 -12.28 8.38 20.53
CA THR A 299 -12.40 7.63 19.27
C THR A 299 -11.87 6.20 19.43
N LYS A 300 -12.22 5.33 18.48
CA LYS A 300 -11.78 3.93 18.47
C LYS A 300 -10.85 3.68 17.28
N SER A 301 -9.92 2.73 17.44
CA SER A 301 -9.12 2.29 16.30
C SER A 301 -9.99 1.61 15.24
N ASP A 302 -9.54 1.66 13.98
CA ASP A 302 -10.24 1.00 12.88
C ASP A 302 -10.44 -0.50 13.15
N PHE A 303 -9.41 -1.14 13.70
CA PHE A 303 -9.45 -2.53 14.09
C PHE A 303 -10.54 -2.81 15.15
N GLU A 304 -10.57 -2.05 16.23
CA GLU A 304 -11.58 -2.19 17.29
C GLU A 304 -13.00 -2.01 16.74
N MET A 305 -13.23 -1.02 15.88
CA MET A 305 -14.55 -0.78 15.27
C MET A 305 -15.00 -1.96 14.41
N ILE A 306 -14.13 -2.48 13.54
CA ILE A 306 -14.45 -3.62 12.68
C ILE A 306 -14.78 -4.86 13.53
N VAL A 307 -14.00 -5.12 14.56
CA VAL A 307 -14.23 -6.26 15.47
C VAL A 307 -15.57 -6.11 16.21
N ARG A 308 -15.87 -4.91 16.73
CA ARG A 308 -17.15 -4.64 17.43
C ARG A 308 -18.36 -4.74 16.50
N ILE A 309 -18.24 -4.30 15.25
CA ILE A 309 -19.30 -4.46 14.25
C ILE A 309 -19.54 -5.95 13.98
N ALA A 310 -18.50 -6.73 13.79
CA ALA A 310 -18.61 -8.16 13.54
C ALA A 310 -19.25 -8.90 14.75
N ASP A 311 -18.85 -8.56 15.97
CA ASP A 311 -19.42 -9.10 17.20
C ASP A 311 -20.92 -8.74 17.31
N ALA A 312 -21.29 -7.49 17.05
CA ALA A 312 -22.68 -7.05 17.04
C ALA A 312 -23.54 -7.75 15.98
N MET A 313 -22.91 -8.22 14.88
CA MET A 313 -23.55 -9.06 13.86
C MET A 313 -23.62 -10.55 14.25
N GLY A 314 -23.13 -10.93 15.44
CA GLY A 314 -23.14 -12.30 15.94
C GLY A 314 -22.02 -13.19 15.39
N PHE A 315 -20.94 -12.60 14.87
CA PHE A 315 -19.76 -13.35 14.43
C PHE A 315 -18.71 -13.40 15.54
N ASP A 316 -18.37 -14.62 15.95
CA ASP A 316 -17.27 -14.86 16.86
C ASP A 316 -15.93 -14.73 16.12
N ILE A 317 -15.18 -13.69 16.42
CA ILE A 317 -13.83 -13.50 15.91
C ILE A 317 -12.88 -14.06 16.95
N HIS A 318 -12.53 -15.33 16.80
CA HIS A 318 -11.69 -16.08 17.74
C HIS A 318 -10.39 -15.33 18.09
N GLY A 319 -10.17 -15.12 19.38
CA GLY A 319 -8.96 -14.52 19.92
C GLY A 319 -8.83 -13.00 19.73
N LEU A 320 -9.70 -12.35 18.97
CA LEU A 320 -9.67 -10.90 18.79
C LEU A 320 -10.53 -10.14 19.80
N VAL A 321 -11.50 -10.83 20.41
CA VAL A 321 -12.30 -10.32 21.55
C VAL A 321 -11.96 -11.13 22.78
N PRO A 322 -11.14 -10.63 23.71
CA PRO A 322 -10.59 -11.40 24.84
C PRO A 322 -11.64 -11.88 25.86
N PHE A 323 -12.82 -11.32 25.85
CA PHE A 323 -13.87 -11.60 26.84
C PHE A 323 -14.93 -12.60 26.40
N GLY A 324 -14.67 -13.35 25.31
CA GLY A 324 -15.61 -14.36 24.84
C GLY A 324 -16.78 -13.78 24.05
N ARG A 325 -17.69 -14.66 23.68
CA ARG A 325 -18.91 -14.29 22.95
C ARG A 325 -19.79 -13.43 23.81
N GLY A 326 -20.04 -12.25 23.38
CA GLY A 326 -21.02 -11.39 23.95
C GLY A 326 -21.25 -10.20 23.07
N THR A 327 -22.50 -9.86 22.84
CA THR A 327 -22.83 -8.56 22.30
C THR A 327 -22.30 -7.49 23.24
N HIS A 328 -22.10 -6.29 22.79
CA HIS A 328 -21.65 -5.19 23.65
C HIS A 328 -22.54 -4.99 24.88
N SER A 329 -23.84 -5.30 24.78
CA SER A 329 -24.79 -5.31 25.91
C SER A 329 -24.48 -6.40 26.92
N ASP A 330 -24.10 -7.59 26.46
CA ASP A 330 -23.79 -8.72 27.33
C ASP A 330 -22.44 -8.54 28.05
N MET A 331 -21.46 -7.94 27.38
CA MET A 331 -20.18 -7.58 28.01
C MET A 331 -20.36 -6.55 29.14
N GLY A 332 -21.31 -5.65 29.02
CA GLY A 332 -21.62 -4.68 30.08
C GLY A 332 -22.30 -5.30 31.32
N GLN A 333 -23.10 -6.33 31.12
CA GLN A 333 -23.87 -6.96 32.19
C GLN A 333 -23.14 -8.11 32.89
N SER A 334 -22.30 -8.86 32.16
CA SER A 334 -21.61 -10.04 32.69
C SER A 334 -20.32 -9.73 33.46
N ARG A 335 -19.76 -8.55 33.30
CA ARG A 335 -18.45 -8.17 33.88
C ARG A 335 -18.39 -8.19 35.40
N GLY A 336 -19.51 -8.18 36.08
CA GLY A 336 -19.55 -8.20 37.57
C GLY A 336 -19.72 -9.57 38.19
N ALA A 337 -20.01 -10.63 37.43
CA ALA A 337 -20.59 -11.81 38.00
C ALA A 337 -19.96 -13.17 37.67
N GLN A 338 -19.01 -13.26 36.76
CA GLN A 338 -18.52 -14.60 36.33
C GLN A 338 -17.00 -14.71 36.40
N SER A 339 -16.50 -15.51 37.34
CA SER A 339 -15.08 -15.91 37.45
C SER A 339 -14.51 -16.52 36.16
N GLY A 340 -15.35 -17.15 35.36
CA GLY A 340 -14.92 -17.77 34.09
C GLY A 340 -14.51 -16.81 32.97
N GLU A 341 -14.86 -15.52 33.04
CA GLU A 341 -14.44 -14.53 32.02
C GLU A 341 -13.05 -13.93 32.34
N ALA A 342 -12.78 -13.66 33.62
CA ALA A 342 -11.48 -13.25 34.07
C ALA A 342 -10.42 -14.33 33.76
N ASP A 343 -10.78 -15.59 33.94
CA ASP A 343 -9.90 -16.73 33.64
C ASP A 343 -9.64 -16.86 32.14
N ARG A 344 -10.65 -16.65 31.28
CA ARG A 344 -10.46 -16.68 29.81
C ARG A 344 -9.60 -15.53 29.31
N HIS A 345 -9.75 -14.35 29.89
CA HIS A 345 -8.90 -13.22 29.55
C HIS A 345 -7.45 -13.47 29.97
N ALA A 346 -7.22 -14.01 31.17
CA ALA A 346 -5.89 -14.36 31.62
C ALA A 346 -5.24 -15.45 30.74
N VAL A 347 -5.99 -16.48 30.40
CA VAL A 347 -5.53 -17.56 29.49
C VAL A 347 -5.21 -16.99 28.09
N TRP A 348 -6.04 -16.08 27.58
CA TRP A 348 -5.80 -15.45 26.30
C TRP A 348 -4.51 -14.60 26.33
N LEU A 349 -4.32 -13.78 27.37
CA LEU A 349 -3.11 -12.99 27.55
C LEU A 349 -1.85 -13.86 27.66
N GLU A 350 -1.93 -14.94 28.41
CA GLU A 350 -0.84 -15.90 28.58
C GLU A 350 -0.50 -16.61 27.25
N ALA A 351 -1.52 -17.07 26.50
CA ALA A 351 -1.34 -17.71 25.21
C ALA A 351 -0.67 -16.80 24.17
N HIS A 352 -0.84 -15.48 24.29
CA HIS A 352 -0.25 -14.49 23.39
C HIS A 352 0.99 -13.80 23.97
N ASN A 353 1.53 -14.28 25.10
CA ASN A 353 2.65 -13.63 25.82
C ASN A 353 2.44 -12.13 26.05
N LEU A 354 1.22 -11.73 26.39
CA LEU A 354 0.84 -10.36 26.66
C LEU A 354 0.80 -10.07 28.15
N GLU A 355 1.24 -8.89 28.52
CA GLU A 355 1.03 -8.43 29.89
C GLU A 355 -0.45 -8.06 30.17
N PRO A 356 -0.94 -8.23 31.39
CA PRO A 356 -2.33 -7.92 31.77
C PRO A 356 -2.77 -6.47 31.52
N LYS A 357 -1.82 -5.57 31.27
CA LYS A 357 -2.05 -4.15 30.99
C LYS A 357 -2.34 -3.86 29.50
N MET A 358 -2.16 -4.84 28.62
CA MET A 358 -2.42 -4.62 27.20
C MET A 358 -3.92 -4.48 26.93
N THR A 359 -4.23 -3.68 25.91
CA THR A 359 -5.60 -3.44 25.48
C THR A 359 -6.24 -4.72 24.95
N PRO A 360 -7.53 -4.96 25.17
CA PRO A 360 -8.21 -6.16 24.71
C PRO A 360 -8.25 -6.33 23.18
N PHE A 361 -8.00 -5.28 22.41
CA PHE A 361 -7.93 -5.33 20.95
C PHE A 361 -6.48 -5.19 20.51
N ASP A 362 -5.76 -6.31 20.52
CA ASP A 362 -4.35 -6.34 20.13
C ASP A 362 -4.20 -6.61 18.61
N PRO A 363 -3.81 -5.62 17.82
CA PRO A 363 -3.61 -5.81 16.38
C PRO A 363 -2.47 -6.77 16.05
N MET A 364 -1.57 -7.06 17.00
CA MET A 364 -0.49 -8.03 16.79
C MET A 364 -1.01 -9.47 16.68
N ALA A 365 -2.19 -9.77 17.22
CA ALA A 365 -2.85 -11.06 17.03
C ALA A 365 -3.18 -11.33 15.54
N ILE A 366 -3.41 -10.27 14.76
CA ILE A 366 -3.62 -10.39 13.31
C ILE A 366 -2.34 -10.84 12.60
N LEU A 367 -1.16 -10.37 13.03
CA LEU A 367 0.11 -10.83 12.45
C LEU A 367 0.34 -12.32 12.70
N ASP A 368 -0.01 -12.80 13.90
CA ASP A 368 0.07 -14.23 14.22
C ASP A 368 -0.87 -15.05 13.34
N GLU A 369 -2.04 -14.52 13.01
CA GLU A 369 -2.99 -15.15 12.09
C GLU A 369 -2.48 -15.14 10.66
N VAL A 370 -1.96 -14.00 10.18
CA VAL A 370 -1.38 -13.89 8.83
C VAL A 370 -0.25 -14.89 8.62
N GLN A 371 0.63 -15.08 9.61
CA GLN A 371 1.72 -16.06 9.53
C GLN A 371 1.22 -17.51 9.34
N ARG A 372 0.05 -17.85 9.88
CA ARG A 372 -0.52 -19.19 9.71
C ARG A 372 -1.10 -19.43 8.31
N VAL A 373 -1.54 -18.37 7.63
CA VAL A 373 -2.28 -18.51 6.35
C VAL A 373 -1.48 -18.05 5.15
N VAL A 374 -0.45 -17.21 5.33
CA VAL A 374 0.36 -16.68 4.24
C VAL A 374 1.76 -17.27 4.30
N ALA A 375 2.08 -18.08 3.30
CA ALA A 375 3.40 -18.68 3.18
C ALA A 375 4.50 -17.60 3.03
N GLY A 376 5.58 -17.72 3.80
CA GLY A 376 6.71 -16.79 3.77
C GLY A 376 6.47 -15.46 4.50
N TYR A 377 5.30 -15.26 5.12
CA TYR A 377 5.04 -14.09 5.97
C TYR A 377 5.58 -14.36 7.39
N ASP A 378 6.91 -14.40 7.51
CA ASP A 378 7.60 -14.78 8.74
C ASP A 378 8.02 -13.54 9.54
N VAL A 379 7.20 -13.17 10.52
CA VAL A 379 7.34 -11.93 11.30
C VAL A 379 7.67 -12.23 12.76
N SER A 380 8.79 -11.77 13.24
CA SER A 380 9.11 -11.84 14.67
C SER A 380 8.46 -10.69 15.45
N ARG A 381 7.39 -11.02 16.19
CA ARG A 381 6.71 -10.08 17.08
C ARG A 381 7.69 -9.45 18.09
N ALA A 382 8.62 -10.23 18.65
CA ALA A 382 9.60 -9.72 19.59
C ALA A 382 10.51 -8.64 18.96
N ASN A 383 10.96 -8.86 17.72
CA ASN A 383 11.75 -7.87 17.00
C ASN A 383 10.97 -6.59 16.73
N LEU A 384 9.71 -6.68 16.29
CA LEU A 384 8.86 -5.51 16.06
C LEU A 384 8.63 -4.72 17.35
N LEU A 385 8.33 -5.40 18.45
CA LEU A 385 8.14 -4.76 19.76
C LEU A 385 9.41 -4.09 20.29
N ALA A 386 10.58 -4.66 19.95
CA ALA A 386 11.89 -4.05 20.24
C ALA A 386 12.20 -2.83 19.33
N GLY A 387 11.37 -2.55 18.34
CA GLY A 387 11.54 -1.43 17.42
C GLY A 387 12.46 -1.74 16.24
N ASN A 388 12.66 -3.01 15.91
CA ASN A 388 13.43 -3.42 14.75
C ASN A 388 12.49 -3.63 13.56
N ASP A 389 12.76 -2.93 12.46
CA ASP A 389 12.06 -3.16 11.20
C ASP A 389 12.41 -4.54 10.65
N GLN A 390 11.46 -5.19 10.01
CA GLN A 390 11.66 -6.48 9.36
C GLN A 390 11.38 -6.34 7.87
N HIS A 391 12.36 -6.69 7.04
CA HIS A 391 12.19 -6.71 5.59
C HIS A 391 11.40 -7.96 5.20
N LEU A 392 10.27 -7.74 4.52
CA LEU A 392 9.45 -8.80 3.95
C LEU A 392 9.71 -8.88 2.45
N GLU A 393 10.11 -10.05 1.98
CA GLU A 393 10.05 -10.35 0.56
C GLU A 393 8.58 -10.32 0.12
N ILE A 394 8.32 -9.91 -1.11
CA ILE A 394 6.98 -10.03 -1.66
C ILE A 394 6.63 -11.52 -1.68
N ALA A 395 5.50 -11.87 -1.04
CA ALA A 395 5.08 -13.25 -0.93
C ALA A 395 5.04 -13.91 -2.32
N GLU A 396 5.54 -15.14 -2.39
CA GLU A 396 5.50 -15.91 -3.61
C GLU A 396 4.04 -16.25 -3.94
N SER A 397 3.44 -15.41 -4.76
CA SER A 397 2.07 -15.62 -5.22
C SER A 397 2.02 -16.88 -6.09
N GLY A 398 1.10 -17.79 -5.79
CA GLY A 398 0.74 -18.91 -6.67
C GLY A 398 -0.01 -18.48 -7.94
N ALA A 399 -0.33 -17.21 -8.09
CA ALA A 399 -1.13 -16.69 -9.17
C ALA A 399 -0.29 -16.49 -10.44
N SER A 400 -0.44 -17.39 -11.38
CA SER A 400 0.27 -17.35 -12.67
C SER A 400 -0.28 -16.33 -13.68
N ALA A 401 -1.37 -15.65 -13.42
CA ALA A 401 -1.96 -14.68 -14.34
C ALA A 401 -2.92 -13.73 -13.61
N ILE A 402 -2.38 -12.81 -12.83
CA ILE A 402 -3.17 -11.70 -12.30
C ILE A 402 -3.36 -10.70 -13.44
N GLN A 403 -4.62 -10.45 -13.83
CA GLN A 403 -4.93 -9.33 -14.71
C GLN A 403 -4.49 -8.04 -14.01
N PRO A 404 -3.76 -7.13 -14.69
CA PRO A 404 -3.32 -5.91 -14.04
C PRO A 404 -4.54 -5.15 -13.51
N PRO A 405 -4.60 -4.85 -12.21
CA PRO A 405 -5.72 -4.13 -11.64
C PRO A 405 -5.75 -2.72 -12.23
N GLU A 406 -6.95 -2.19 -12.45
CA GLU A 406 -7.08 -0.77 -12.74
C GLU A 406 -6.53 0.03 -11.56
N LEU A 407 -5.62 0.96 -11.82
CA LEU A 407 -5.10 1.84 -10.78
C LEU A 407 -6.17 2.87 -10.39
N ILE A 408 -6.28 3.12 -9.09
CA ILE A 408 -7.22 4.09 -8.52
C ILE A 408 -6.38 5.23 -7.95
N VAL A 409 -5.99 6.14 -8.83
CA VAL A 409 -5.10 7.25 -8.53
C VAL A 409 -5.88 8.56 -8.61
N PRO A 410 -5.89 9.38 -7.56
CA PRO A 410 -6.48 10.72 -7.62
C PRO A 410 -5.72 11.62 -8.60
N ALA A 411 -6.43 12.46 -9.33
CA ALA A 411 -5.84 13.29 -10.38
C ALA A 411 -4.80 14.31 -9.89
N ASN A 412 -4.89 14.79 -8.66
CA ASN A 412 -4.07 15.88 -8.11
C ASN A 412 -3.57 15.56 -6.70
N ASP A 413 -2.96 14.40 -6.49
CA ASP A 413 -2.42 14.03 -5.19
C ASP A 413 -0.92 14.36 -5.11
N ASP A 414 -0.53 15.14 -4.12
CA ASP A 414 0.86 15.47 -3.82
C ASP A 414 1.17 15.22 -2.33
N LEU A 415 2.41 15.48 -1.92
CA LEU A 415 2.86 15.27 -0.54
C LEU A 415 2.00 16.02 0.50
N PHE A 416 1.40 17.15 0.15
CA PHE A 416 0.61 17.97 1.06
C PHE A 416 -0.88 17.63 1.02
N SER A 417 -1.38 17.18 -0.10
CA SER A 417 -2.79 16.85 -0.32
C SER A 417 -3.09 15.35 -0.24
N SER A 418 -2.05 14.51 -0.23
CA SER A 418 -2.21 13.07 -0.08
C SER A 418 -2.65 12.70 1.34
N GLY A 419 -3.62 11.81 1.43
CA GLY A 419 -4.18 11.38 2.70
C GLY A 419 -5.12 12.43 3.36
N THR A 420 -5.87 11.96 4.35
CA THR A 420 -6.92 12.75 4.98
C THR A 420 -6.35 13.88 5.84
N LEU A 421 -5.31 13.60 6.63
CA LEU A 421 -4.73 14.58 7.54
C LEU A 421 -4.14 15.80 6.79
N GLY A 422 -3.36 15.58 5.74
CA GLY A 422 -2.77 16.64 4.93
C GLY A 422 -3.85 17.53 4.29
N ARG A 423 -4.87 16.88 3.72
CA ARG A 423 -5.96 17.56 3.00
C ARG A 423 -6.78 18.50 3.89
N TYR A 424 -7.02 18.12 5.13
CA TYR A 424 -7.84 18.90 6.06
C TYR A 424 -7.03 19.75 7.03
N SER A 425 -5.71 19.76 6.95
CA SER A 425 -4.84 20.64 7.73
C SER A 425 -4.87 22.07 7.18
N LYS A 426 -5.44 23.00 7.91
CA LYS A 426 -5.45 24.42 7.54
C LYS A 426 -4.03 24.98 7.34
N THR A 427 -3.07 24.54 8.17
CA THR A 427 -1.67 24.97 8.07
C THR A 427 -1.00 24.46 6.79
N LEU A 428 -1.22 23.20 6.41
CA LEU A 428 -0.64 22.66 5.18
C LEU A 428 -1.29 23.28 3.94
N ASN A 429 -2.61 23.48 3.95
CA ASN A 429 -3.32 24.10 2.84
C ASN A 429 -2.88 25.55 2.61
N SER A 430 -2.62 26.33 3.67
CA SER A 430 -2.09 27.68 3.52
C SER A 430 -0.72 27.74 2.85
N VAL A 431 0.10 26.69 2.97
CA VAL A 431 1.38 26.60 2.25
C VAL A 431 1.18 26.39 0.76
N ILE A 432 0.16 25.64 0.36
CA ILE A 432 -0.19 25.41 -1.05
C ILE A 432 -0.73 26.69 -1.69
N GLU A 433 -1.64 27.37 -1.00
CA GLU A 433 -2.22 28.64 -1.44
C GLU A 433 -1.16 29.71 -1.64
N ASN A 434 -0.23 29.86 -0.70
CA ASN A 434 0.88 30.81 -0.80
C ASN A 434 1.84 30.48 -1.98
N LYS A 435 2.08 29.19 -2.27
CA LYS A 435 2.88 28.80 -3.43
C LYS A 435 2.22 29.15 -4.76
N SER A 436 0.91 29.05 -4.83
CA SER A 436 0.16 29.42 -6.05
C SER A 436 0.23 30.92 -6.30
N ALA A 437 0.20 31.74 -5.25
CA ALA A 437 0.35 33.19 -5.35
C ALA A 437 1.76 33.61 -5.79
N ASP A 438 2.81 32.94 -5.30
CA ASP A 438 4.21 33.23 -5.69
C ASP A 438 4.53 32.82 -7.14
N VAL A 439 3.81 31.87 -7.73
CA VAL A 439 4.01 31.45 -9.13
C VAL A 439 3.34 32.40 -10.11
N GLU A 440 2.24 33.06 -9.73
CA GLU A 440 1.60 34.07 -10.56
C GLU A 440 2.41 35.36 -10.66
N VAL A 441 3.23 35.70 -9.65
CA VAL A 441 4.09 36.91 -9.62
C VAL A 441 5.37 36.75 -10.48
N VAL A 442 5.74 35.55 -10.89
CA VAL A 442 6.96 35.26 -11.69
C VAL A 442 6.63 35.08 -13.18
N ALA A 443 5.37 35.19 -13.58
CA ALA A 443 4.91 35.03 -14.97
C ALA A 443 4.65 36.38 -15.70
N ASP A 444 4.93 37.52 -15.06
CA ASP A 444 5.04 38.85 -15.65
C ASP A 444 6.52 39.24 -15.74
#